data_01615846976a5eb3718e34b55372e5a0
#
_entry.id   01615846976a5eb3718e34b55372e5a0
#
_cell.length_a   1.000
_cell.length_b   1.000
_cell.length_c   1.000
_cell.angle_alpha   90.00
_cell.angle_beta   90.00
_cell.angle_gamma   90.00
#
_symmetry.space_group_name_H-M   'P 1'
#
loop_
_entity.id
_entity.type
_entity.pdbx_description
1 polymer ?
#
loop_
_entity_poly.entity_id
_entity_poly.type
_entity_poly.pdbx_seq_one_letter_code
_entity_poly.pdbx_strand_id
1 'polypeptide(L)'
;RKYLKEHYLFFHADIPGASVVVAPPSDDPLELLQIAQFAAAYSRAWRIGIHTVDVYYVKGAQVSKSPPSGQYLAKGSFMVYGRREYVRNVRLELAVGYRRDGDFCRVVAAPPKAAPLLAERYYVLIPGNFEKSKMAKEIVNKWRVCGVDDVVAALPGPSRILEEGRGSPASWEEVVEIFKSW
;
A
#
# COMPACT_ATOMS: atom_id res chain seq x y z
N ARG A 1 9.22 5.98 14.30
CA ARG A 1 10.58 5.50 14.66
C ARG A 1 10.65 4.00 14.95
N LYS A 2 9.61 3.34 15.45
CA LYS A 2 9.69 1.91 15.82
C LYS A 2 10.03 1.00 14.63
N TYR A 3 9.60 1.36 13.42
CA TYR A 3 9.76 0.54 12.20
C TYR A 3 10.71 1.16 11.17
N LEU A 4 10.97 2.47 11.22
CA LEU A 4 11.84 3.16 10.27
C LEU A 4 13.28 3.12 10.78
N LYS A 5 14.09 2.20 10.27
CA LYS A 5 15.53 2.15 10.47
C LYS A 5 16.23 3.18 9.55
N GLU A 6 17.45 3.61 9.88
CA GLU A 6 18.17 4.64 9.11
C GLU A 6 18.38 4.27 7.64
N HIS A 7 18.62 3.00 7.37
CA HIS A 7 18.86 2.47 6.01
C HIS A 7 17.58 2.05 5.27
N TYR A 8 16.42 2.01 5.95
CA TYR A 8 15.13 1.70 5.32
C TYR A 8 14.69 2.84 4.41
N LEU A 9 13.83 2.51 3.46
CA LEU A 9 13.21 3.47 2.56
C LEU A 9 11.86 3.94 3.12
N PHE A 10 11.65 5.23 3.03
CA PHE A 10 10.44 5.93 3.41
C PHE A 10 9.79 6.46 2.14
N PHE A 11 8.63 5.94 1.80
CA PHE A 11 7.86 6.34 0.63
C PHE A 11 6.68 7.22 1.03
N HIS A 12 6.42 8.23 0.21
CA HIS A 12 5.28 9.11 0.39
C HIS A 12 4.81 9.64 -0.98
N ALA A 13 3.52 9.53 -1.27
CA ALA A 13 2.97 10.17 -2.47
C ALA A 13 3.13 11.68 -2.38
N ASP A 14 3.53 12.31 -3.48
CA ASP A 14 3.82 13.77 -3.51
C ASP A 14 2.52 14.59 -3.57
N ILE A 15 1.67 14.35 -2.59
CA ILE A 15 0.38 15.00 -2.39
C ILE A 15 0.10 15.13 -0.88
N PRO A 16 -0.48 16.24 -0.41
CA PRO A 16 -0.84 16.38 0.99
C PRO A 16 -1.82 15.31 1.46
N GLY A 17 -1.62 14.79 2.68
CA GLY A 17 -2.50 13.78 3.28
C GLY A 17 -2.29 12.36 2.76
N ALA A 18 -1.11 12.05 2.24
CA ALA A 18 -0.73 10.69 1.90
C ALA A 18 -0.27 9.90 3.14
N SER A 19 -0.45 8.59 3.06
CA SER A 19 0.11 7.65 4.03
C SER A 19 1.60 7.41 3.78
N VAL A 20 2.30 7.01 4.82
CA VAL A 20 3.71 6.62 4.75
C VAL A 20 3.80 5.12 4.54
N VAL A 21 4.67 4.69 3.64
CA VAL A 21 5.09 3.29 3.51
C VAL A 21 6.57 3.20 3.86
N VAL A 22 6.91 2.25 4.70
CA VAL A 22 8.30 1.96 5.09
C VAL A 22 8.65 0.59 4.53
N ALA A 23 9.77 0.51 3.84
CA ALA A 23 10.25 -0.72 3.22
C ALA A 23 11.75 -0.93 3.51
N PRO A 24 12.24 -2.17 3.45
CA PRO A 24 13.67 -2.45 3.42
C PRO A 24 14.37 -1.73 2.26
N PRO A 25 15.68 -1.59 2.30
CA PRO A 25 16.43 -1.02 1.20
C PRO A 25 16.30 -1.89 -0.05
N SER A 26 16.08 -1.25 -1.20
CA SER A 26 16.09 -1.88 -2.51
C SER A 26 16.59 -0.88 -3.54
N ASP A 27 17.24 -1.37 -4.57
CA ASP A 27 17.62 -0.66 -5.79
C ASP A 27 16.96 -1.26 -7.05
N ASP A 28 16.16 -2.31 -6.88
CA ASP A 28 15.37 -2.89 -7.97
C ASP A 28 14.22 -1.94 -8.39
N PRO A 29 14.21 -1.44 -9.62
CA PRO A 29 13.17 -0.55 -10.10
C PRO A 29 11.76 -1.14 -10.03
N LEU A 30 11.60 -2.45 -10.16
CA LEU A 30 10.30 -3.12 -10.07
C LEU A 30 9.79 -3.18 -8.64
N GLU A 31 10.65 -3.44 -7.67
CA GLU A 31 10.29 -3.38 -6.26
C GLU A 31 9.94 -1.96 -5.84
N LEU A 32 10.78 -0.97 -6.20
CA LEU A 32 10.52 0.44 -5.94
C LEU A 32 9.18 0.89 -6.52
N LEU A 33 8.86 0.46 -7.75
CA LEU A 33 7.57 0.77 -8.37
C LEU A 33 6.40 0.15 -7.60
N GLN A 34 6.50 -1.11 -7.17
CA GLN A 34 5.43 -1.76 -6.41
C GLN A 34 5.21 -1.11 -5.05
N ILE A 35 6.28 -0.76 -4.33
CA ILE A 35 6.17 -0.05 -3.06
C ILE A 35 5.56 1.33 -3.27
N ALA A 36 5.98 2.06 -4.31
CA ALA A 36 5.42 3.35 -4.67
C ALA A 36 3.92 3.23 -5.04
N GLN A 37 3.53 2.18 -5.75
CA GLN A 37 2.14 1.91 -6.11
C GLN A 37 1.26 1.68 -4.88
N PHE A 38 1.78 0.95 -3.88
CA PHE A 38 1.09 0.77 -2.60
C PHE A 38 0.94 2.11 -1.85
N ALA A 39 1.99 2.94 -1.81
CA ALA A 39 1.94 4.27 -1.20
C ALA A 39 0.95 5.20 -1.93
N ALA A 40 0.93 5.17 -3.27
CA ALA A 40 0.00 5.93 -4.08
C ALA A 40 -1.45 5.54 -3.82
N ALA A 41 -1.75 4.24 -3.74
CA ALA A 41 -3.10 3.72 -3.52
C ALA A 41 -3.72 4.23 -2.21
N TYR A 42 -2.96 4.29 -1.12
CA TYR A 42 -3.44 4.78 0.18
C TYR A 42 -3.21 6.29 0.38
N SER A 43 -3.08 7.04 -0.69
CA SER A 43 -3.00 8.50 -0.64
C SER A 43 -4.36 9.17 -0.88
N ARG A 44 -4.41 10.47 -0.63
CA ARG A 44 -5.57 11.29 -0.97
C ARG A 44 -5.91 11.23 -2.46
N ALA A 45 -4.91 10.97 -3.34
CA ALA A 45 -5.10 10.86 -4.79
C ALA A 45 -6.20 9.86 -5.17
N TRP A 46 -6.26 8.72 -4.46
CA TRP A 46 -7.32 7.72 -4.69
C TRP A 46 -8.72 8.29 -4.45
N ARG A 47 -8.91 8.99 -3.33
CA ARG A 47 -10.23 9.52 -2.95
C ARG A 47 -10.73 10.65 -3.85
N ILE A 48 -9.83 11.42 -4.44
CA ILE A 48 -10.18 12.50 -5.38
C ILE A 48 -10.19 12.02 -6.84
N GLY A 49 -10.01 10.72 -7.10
CA GLY A 49 -10.16 10.12 -8.42
C GLY A 49 -9.00 10.38 -9.39
N ILE A 50 -7.83 10.74 -8.91
CA ILE A 50 -6.63 10.87 -9.74
C ILE A 50 -6.12 9.47 -10.10
N HIS A 51 -5.71 9.28 -11.35
CA HIS A 51 -5.26 7.98 -11.84
C HIS A 51 -3.75 7.74 -11.70
N THR A 52 -2.97 8.81 -11.60
CA THR A 52 -1.51 8.75 -11.42
C THR A 52 -1.05 9.81 -10.43
N VAL A 53 0.00 9.51 -9.69
CA VAL A 53 0.66 10.46 -8.79
C VAL A 53 2.15 10.16 -8.75
N ASP A 54 2.96 11.17 -8.54
CA ASP A 54 4.37 10.97 -8.25
C ASP A 54 4.54 10.51 -6.80
N VAL A 55 5.47 9.59 -6.58
CA VAL A 55 5.83 9.11 -5.24
C VAL A 55 7.32 9.36 -5.05
N TYR A 56 7.69 10.03 -3.97
CA TYR A 56 9.09 10.15 -3.61
C TYR A 56 9.46 9.14 -2.52
N TYR A 57 10.74 8.81 -2.48
CA TYR A 57 11.31 8.04 -1.40
C TYR A 57 12.65 8.61 -0.96
N VAL A 58 12.97 8.37 0.30
CA VAL A 58 14.21 8.80 0.94
C VAL A 58 14.67 7.73 1.93
N LYS A 59 15.93 7.78 2.35
CA LYS A 59 16.41 6.92 3.44
C LYS A 59 15.81 7.37 4.78
N GLY A 60 15.61 6.44 5.70
CA GLY A 60 15.10 6.74 7.04
C GLY A 60 15.94 7.76 7.81
N ALA A 61 17.26 7.79 7.58
CA ALA A 61 18.16 8.80 8.12
C ALA A 61 17.80 10.24 7.72
N GLN A 62 17.11 10.43 6.58
CA GLN A 62 16.67 11.74 6.09
C GLN A 62 15.34 12.20 6.72
N VAL A 63 14.70 11.39 7.57
CA VAL A 63 13.37 11.67 8.13
C VAL A 63 13.47 12.03 9.60
N SER A 64 12.93 13.18 9.99
CA SER A 64 12.88 13.65 11.37
C SER A 64 11.45 13.99 11.80
N LYS A 65 11.14 13.74 13.06
CA LYS A 65 9.92 14.24 13.73
C LYS A 65 10.15 15.55 14.49
N SER A 66 11.39 16.01 14.54
CA SER A 66 11.75 17.24 15.20
C SER A 66 11.94 18.35 14.15
N PRO A 67 11.20 19.46 14.23
CA PRO A 67 11.41 20.59 13.34
C PRO A 67 12.75 21.27 13.67
N PRO A 68 13.35 22.00 12.73
CA PRO A 68 14.43 22.91 13.02
C PRO A 68 14.02 23.93 14.09
N SER A 69 15.01 24.50 14.79
CA SER A 69 14.76 25.52 15.81
C SER A 69 13.92 26.67 15.24
N GLY A 70 12.85 27.04 15.97
CA GLY A 70 11.93 28.11 15.57
C GLY A 70 10.84 27.73 14.56
N GLN A 71 10.75 26.46 14.14
CA GLN A 71 9.68 26.00 13.25
C GLN A 71 8.67 25.11 13.98
N TYR A 72 7.40 25.21 13.57
CA TYR A 72 6.32 24.36 14.05
C TYR A 72 6.12 23.17 13.10
N LEU A 73 6.00 21.98 13.66
CA LEU A 73 5.63 20.78 12.94
C LEU A 73 4.30 20.24 13.48
N ALA A 74 3.29 20.16 12.63
CA ALA A 74 1.98 19.65 13.02
C ALA A 74 2.09 18.19 13.52
N LYS A 75 1.23 17.80 14.47
CA LYS A 75 1.18 16.44 15.00
C LYS A 75 0.94 15.44 13.86
N GLY A 76 1.80 14.44 13.77
CA GLY A 76 1.73 13.42 12.70
C GLY A 76 2.54 13.75 11.44
N SER A 77 3.07 14.97 11.33
CA SER A 77 3.96 15.35 10.24
C SER A 77 5.41 14.97 10.51
N PHE A 78 6.24 15.02 9.48
CA PHE A 78 7.68 14.79 9.53
C PHE A 78 8.39 15.74 8.57
N MET A 79 9.66 15.97 8.88
CA MET A 79 10.58 16.70 8.02
C MET A 79 11.39 15.71 7.20
N VAL A 80 11.56 16.02 5.93
CA VAL A 80 12.42 15.26 5.01
C VAL A 80 13.58 16.15 4.58
N TYR A 81 14.79 15.72 4.84
CA TYR A 81 16.01 16.45 4.54
C TYR A 81 16.74 15.85 3.33
N GLY A 82 17.46 16.69 2.61
CA GLY A 82 18.29 16.29 1.49
C GLY A 82 17.49 15.95 0.23
N ARG A 83 18.15 15.19 -0.66
CA ARG A 83 17.59 14.86 -1.97
C ARG A 83 16.51 13.79 -1.86
N ARG A 84 15.41 14.00 -2.59
CA ARG A 84 14.34 13.02 -2.79
C ARG A 84 14.56 12.31 -4.10
N GLU A 85 14.41 10.99 -4.09
CA GLU A 85 14.30 10.19 -5.30
C GLU A 85 12.82 9.99 -5.64
N TYR A 86 12.49 9.87 -6.94
CA TYR A 86 11.11 9.84 -7.39
C TYR A 86 10.81 8.62 -8.26
N VAL A 87 9.68 8.00 -8.01
CA VAL A 87 8.98 7.16 -8.97
C VAL A 87 7.87 8.01 -9.58
N ARG A 88 7.99 8.30 -10.87
CA ARG A 88 7.08 9.23 -11.58
C ARG A 88 5.89 8.52 -12.18
N ASN A 89 4.74 9.24 -12.27
CA ASN A 89 3.51 8.77 -12.93
C ASN A 89 3.04 7.40 -12.41
N VAL A 90 3.11 7.18 -11.11
CA VAL A 90 2.70 5.92 -10.49
C VAL A 90 1.20 5.76 -10.64
N ARG A 91 0.76 4.68 -11.28
CA ARG A 91 -0.66 4.36 -11.45
C ARG A 91 -1.28 3.96 -10.12
N LEU A 92 -2.47 4.49 -9.82
CA LEU A 92 -3.25 4.11 -8.67
C LEU A 92 -4.01 2.82 -8.96
N GLU A 93 -3.36 1.72 -8.68
CA GLU A 93 -3.89 0.36 -8.77
C GLU A 93 -3.58 -0.38 -7.49
N LEU A 94 -4.54 -1.12 -6.96
CA LEU A 94 -4.38 -1.93 -5.75
C LEU A 94 -5.14 -3.23 -5.92
N ALA A 95 -4.48 -4.34 -5.64
CA ALA A 95 -5.16 -5.61 -5.53
C ALA A 95 -5.66 -5.80 -4.09
N VAL A 96 -6.93 -6.17 -3.96
CA VAL A 96 -7.52 -6.63 -2.70
C VAL A 96 -8.00 -8.05 -2.92
N GLY A 97 -7.52 -8.95 -2.10
CA GLY A 97 -7.77 -10.37 -2.22
C GLY A 97 -7.93 -11.04 -0.86
N TYR A 98 -8.07 -12.36 -0.89
CA TYR A 98 -8.06 -13.15 0.33
C TYR A 98 -7.14 -14.37 0.20
N ARG A 99 -6.69 -14.85 1.33
CA ARG A 99 -6.07 -16.16 1.50
C ARG A 99 -6.67 -16.87 2.71
N ARG A 100 -6.71 -18.17 2.65
CA ARG A 100 -7.10 -19.00 3.80
C ARG A 100 -5.85 -19.47 4.53
N ASP A 101 -5.96 -19.49 5.84
CA ASP A 101 -4.93 -19.95 6.77
C ASP A 101 -5.63 -20.85 7.78
N GLY A 102 -5.73 -22.16 7.45
CA GLY A 102 -6.63 -23.08 8.11
C GLY A 102 -8.08 -22.66 7.97
N ASP A 103 -8.77 -22.49 9.10
CA ASP A 103 -10.17 -22.03 9.15
C ASP A 103 -10.33 -20.51 9.08
N PHE A 104 -9.22 -19.77 9.07
CA PHE A 104 -9.25 -18.31 9.03
C PHE A 104 -9.15 -17.77 7.60
N CYS A 105 -9.97 -16.75 7.34
CA CYS A 105 -9.84 -15.95 6.13
C CYS A 105 -9.11 -14.65 6.45
N ARG A 106 -8.06 -14.36 5.68
CA ARG A 106 -7.29 -13.12 5.77
C ARG A 106 -7.49 -12.30 4.51
N VAL A 107 -7.91 -11.06 4.66
CA VAL A 107 -7.91 -10.10 3.56
C VAL A 107 -6.51 -9.55 3.37
N VAL A 108 -6.10 -9.48 2.11
CA VAL A 108 -4.77 -9.02 1.69
C VAL A 108 -4.94 -7.83 0.75
N ALA A 109 -4.15 -6.79 0.97
CA ALA A 109 -4.00 -5.68 0.04
C ALA A 109 -2.55 -5.62 -0.44
N ALA A 110 -2.35 -5.56 -1.75
CA ALA A 110 -1.02 -5.62 -2.34
C ALA A 110 -0.95 -4.85 -3.67
N PRO A 111 0.23 -4.48 -4.15
CA PRO A 111 0.41 -4.10 -5.53
C PRO A 111 -0.05 -5.23 -6.47
N PRO A 112 -0.64 -4.93 -7.65
CA PRO A 112 -1.22 -5.96 -8.52
C PRO A 112 -0.27 -7.10 -8.88
N LYS A 113 1.01 -6.81 -9.10
CA LYS A 113 2.03 -7.83 -9.44
C LYS A 113 2.36 -8.78 -8.29
N ALA A 114 2.22 -8.33 -7.05
CA ALA A 114 2.45 -9.16 -5.87
C ALA A 114 1.22 -9.99 -5.47
N ALA A 115 0.04 -9.61 -5.93
CA ALA A 115 -1.22 -10.24 -5.53
C ALA A 115 -1.28 -11.76 -5.78
N PRO A 116 -0.80 -12.31 -6.91
CA PRO A 116 -0.82 -13.76 -7.14
C PRO A 116 -0.01 -14.58 -6.12
N LEU A 117 1.01 -13.97 -5.52
CA LEU A 117 1.86 -14.60 -4.50
C LEU A 117 1.28 -14.49 -3.08
N LEU A 118 0.27 -13.67 -2.89
CA LEU A 118 -0.26 -13.32 -1.57
C LEU A 118 -1.72 -13.73 -1.38
N ALA A 119 -2.50 -13.90 -2.45
CA ALA A 119 -3.92 -14.15 -2.40
C ALA A 119 -4.36 -15.29 -3.31
N GLU A 120 -5.36 -16.07 -2.89
CA GLU A 120 -5.99 -17.13 -3.70
C GLU A 120 -6.90 -16.55 -4.79
N ARG A 121 -7.64 -15.51 -4.45
CA ARG A 121 -8.43 -14.68 -5.37
C ARG A 121 -8.27 -13.23 -4.99
N TYR A 122 -8.27 -12.38 -6.00
CA TYR A 122 -8.16 -10.93 -5.80
C TYR A 122 -8.87 -10.17 -6.91
N TYR A 123 -9.22 -8.93 -6.59
CA TYR A 123 -9.65 -7.93 -7.55
C TYR A 123 -8.59 -6.84 -7.63
N VAL A 124 -8.18 -6.47 -8.83
CA VAL A 124 -7.42 -5.25 -9.07
C VAL A 124 -8.41 -4.10 -9.15
N LEU A 125 -8.21 -3.12 -8.30
CA LEU A 125 -9.05 -1.95 -8.14
C LEU A 125 -8.31 -0.71 -8.63
N ILE A 126 -9.07 0.24 -9.13
CA ILE A 126 -8.63 1.59 -9.46
C ILE A 126 -9.60 2.60 -8.84
N PRO A 127 -9.23 3.89 -8.72
CA PRO A 127 -10.14 4.93 -8.29
C PRO A 127 -11.46 4.91 -9.08
N GLY A 128 -12.58 5.07 -8.41
CA GLY A 128 -13.91 5.01 -9.01
C GLY A 128 -14.96 5.63 -8.11
N ASN A 129 -16.23 5.48 -8.51
CA ASN A 129 -17.35 6.09 -7.82
C ASN A 129 -18.12 5.14 -6.90
N PHE A 130 -17.73 3.86 -6.86
CA PHE A 130 -18.45 2.88 -6.05
C PHE A 130 -17.93 2.95 -4.61
N GLU A 131 -18.84 3.29 -3.70
CA GLU A 131 -18.50 3.50 -2.30
C GLU A 131 -17.85 2.26 -1.66
N LYS A 132 -16.93 2.53 -0.78
CA LYS A 132 -16.10 1.56 -0.06
C LYS A 132 -16.92 0.45 0.61
N SER A 133 -17.97 0.81 1.36
CA SER A 133 -18.82 -0.14 2.07
C SER A 133 -19.67 -1.01 1.12
N LYS A 134 -20.15 -0.44 0.02
CA LYS A 134 -20.89 -1.18 -1.00
C LYS A 134 -19.97 -2.13 -1.77
N MET A 135 -18.77 -1.67 -2.14
CA MET A 135 -17.75 -2.48 -2.79
C MET A 135 -17.36 -3.68 -1.92
N ALA A 136 -17.14 -3.48 -0.64
CA ALA A 136 -16.80 -4.56 0.29
C ALA A 136 -17.89 -5.63 0.37
N LYS A 137 -19.16 -5.22 0.46
CA LYS A 137 -20.29 -6.16 0.45
C LYS A 137 -20.37 -6.97 -0.84
N GLU A 138 -20.18 -6.31 -1.99
CA GLU A 138 -20.17 -6.99 -3.29
C GLU A 138 -19.03 -8.02 -3.38
N ILE A 139 -17.83 -7.66 -2.96
CA ILE A 139 -16.65 -8.52 -2.94
C ILE A 139 -16.90 -9.75 -2.05
N VAL A 140 -17.35 -9.55 -0.81
CA VAL A 140 -17.62 -10.64 0.14
C VAL A 140 -18.72 -11.56 -0.36
N ASN A 141 -19.78 -11.03 -0.96
CA ASN A 141 -20.84 -11.84 -1.58
C ASN A 141 -20.33 -12.76 -2.69
N LYS A 142 -19.36 -12.28 -3.50
CA LYS A 142 -18.73 -13.06 -4.56
C LYS A 142 -17.73 -14.09 -4.02
N TRP A 143 -16.98 -13.74 -2.99
CA TRP A 143 -16.01 -14.65 -2.38
C TRP A 143 -16.66 -15.69 -1.49
N ARG A 144 -17.72 -15.31 -0.78
CA ARG A 144 -18.41 -16.11 0.28
C ARG A 144 -17.50 -16.53 1.43
N VAL A 145 -16.44 -15.76 1.64
CA VAL A 145 -15.47 -15.91 2.71
C VAL A 145 -15.04 -14.53 3.19
N CYS A 146 -14.40 -14.45 4.35
CA CYS A 146 -13.98 -13.21 5.03
C CYS A 146 -15.14 -12.29 5.47
N GLY A 147 -14.82 -11.39 6.38
CA GLY A 147 -15.75 -10.38 6.88
C GLY A 147 -15.81 -9.13 5.98
N VAL A 148 -16.98 -8.48 5.97
CA VAL A 148 -17.14 -7.20 5.24
C VAL A 148 -16.21 -6.13 5.81
N ASP A 149 -16.06 -6.08 7.14
CA ASP A 149 -15.24 -5.06 7.81
C ASP A 149 -13.75 -5.21 7.47
N ASP A 150 -13.26 -6.45 7.31
CA ASP A 150 -11.89 -6.72 6.90
C ASP A 150 -11.62 -6.18 5.48
N VAL A 151 -12.58 -6.39 4.57
CA VAL A 151 -12.48 -5.86 3.20
C VAL A 151 -12.59 -4.33 3.22
N VAL A 152 -13.50 -3.75 4.01
CA VAL A 152 -13.59 -2.29 4.18
C VAL A 152 -12.27 -1.71 4.66
N ALA A 153 -11.61 -2.35 5.63
CA ALA A 153 -10.31 -1.89 6.14
C ALA A 153 -9.22 -1.90 5.07
N ALA A 154 -9.24 -2.89 4.17
CA ALA A 154 -8.25 -3.03 3.09
C ALA A 154 -8.48 -2.08 1.90
N LEU A 155 -9.71 -1.62 1.66
CA LEU A 155 -10.02 -0.75 0.53
C LEU A 155 -9.45 0.66 0.74
N PRO A 156 -8.81 1.29 -0.25
CA PRO A 156 -8.21 2.63 -0.13
C PRO A 156 -9.25 3.76 -0.19
N GLY A 157 -10.37 3.53 -0.84
CA GLY A 157 -11.43 4.53 -1.03
C GLY A 157 -12.51 4.05 -2.00
N PRO A 158 -13.34 4.96 -2.55
CA PRO A 158 -14.24 4.64 -3.63
C PRO A 158 -13.49 4.07 -4.82
N SER A 159 -13.97 2.97 -5.37
CA SER A 159 -13.22 2.15 -6.31
C SER A 159 -14.11 1.64 -7.46
N ARG A 160 -13.48 1.15 -8.50
CA ARG A 160 -14.08 0.21 -9.46
C ARG A 160 -13.15 -0.96 -9.71
N ILE A 161 -13.71 -2.10 -10.01
CA ILE A 161 -12.96 -3.32 -10.35
C ILE A 161 -12.44 -3.15 -11.78
N LEU A 162 -11.13 -3.34 -11.96
CA LEU A 162 -10.47 -3.38 -13.25
C LEU A 162 -10.42 -4.79 -13.79
N GLU A 163 -9.99 -5.74 -12.95
CA GLU A 163 -9.87 -7.16 -13.30
C GLU A 163 -10.02 -8.06 -12.08
N GLU A 164 -10.32 -9.33 -12.33
CA GLU A 164 -10.31 -10.39 -11.33
C GLU A 164 -9.13 -11.33 -11.62
N GLY A 165 -8.40 -11.74 -10.57
CA GLY A 165 -7.30 -12.67 -10.67
C GLY A 165 -7.35 -13.78 -9.65
N ARG A 166 -6.57 -14.82 -9.92
CA ARG A 166 -6.32 -15.94 -9.02
C ARG A 166 -4.83 -16.10 -8.82
N GLY A 167 -4.44 -16.58 -7.66
CA GLY A 167 -3.05 -16.83 -7.32
C GLY A 167 -2.86 -18.12 -6.54
N SER A 168 -1.61 -18.40 -6.27
CA SER A 168 -1.17 -19.50 -5.41
C SER A 168 -0.31 -18.89 -4.30
N PRO A 169 -0.93 -18.47 -3.20
CA PRO A 169 -0.20 -17.76 -2.14
C PRO A 169 0.87 -18.68 -1.54
N ALA A 170 2.07 -18.16 -1.40
CA ALA A 170 3.13 -18.79 -0.63
C ALA A 170 2.67 -19.07 0.80
N SER A 171 3.20 -20.09 1.46
CA SER A 171 2.89 -20.33 2.87
C SER A 171 3.25 -19.11 3.72
N TRP A 172 2.58 -18.99 4.88
CA TRP A 172 2.88 -17.85 5.75
C TRP A 172 4.30 -17.92 6.32
N GLU A 173 4.80 -19.14 6.53
CA GLU A 173 6.17 -19.43 6.93
C GLU A 173 7.16 -18.92 5.87
N GLU A 174 6.93 -19.22 4.59
CA GLU A 174 7.77 -18.73 3.48
C GLU A 174 7.76 -17.20 3.40
N VAL A 175 6.59 -16.58 3.55
CA VAL A 175 6.48 -15.11 3.56
C VAL A 175 7.26 -14.52 4.75
N VAL A 176 7.12 -15.11 5.94
CA VAL A 176 7.82 -14.65 7.15
C VAL A 176 9.34 -14.84 7.03
N GLU A 177 9.82 -15.93 6.43
CA GLU A 177 11.25 -16.14 6.21
C GLU A 177 11.84 -15.08 5.26
N ILE A 178 11.12 -14.69 4.22
CA ILE A 178 11.52 -13.57 3.34
C ILE A 178 11.70 -12.29 4.16
N PHE A 179 10.76 -11.98 5.06
CA PHE A 179 10.85 -10.78 5.91
C PHE A 179 11.95 -10.85 6.98
N LYS A 180 12.33 -12.04 7.45
CA LYS A 180 13.43 -12.20 8.42
C LYS A 180 14.80 -12.04 7.79
N SER A 181 14.92 -12.35 6.49
CA SER A 181 16.16 -12.20 5.74
C SER A 181 16.52 -10.75 5.39
N TRP A 182 15.65 -9.81 5.70
CA TRP A 182 15.77 -8.36 5.49
C TRP A 182 16.03 -7.65 6.83
#